data_ca221346d9aef742c8a206bdd4409cb0
#
_entry.id   ca221346d9aef742c8a206bdd4409cb0
#
_cell.length_a   1.000
_cell.length_b   1.000
_cell.length_c   1.000
_cell.angle_alpha   90.00
_cell.angle_beta   90.00
_cell.angle_gamma   90.00
#
_symmetry.space_group_name_H-M   'P 1'
#
loop_
_entity.id
_entity.type
_entity.pdbx_description
1 polymer ?
#
loop_
_entity_poly.entity_id
_entity_poly.type
_entity_poly.pdbx_seq_one_letter_code
_entity_poly.pdbx_strand_id
1 'polypeptide(L)'
;GYQSSFDATVVARLGDGHGLQGPDTSGAGMVSLGKLNCDEFAMGSANENSAFGAVRNPWDSTRVPGGSSGGSAAAVAARLVPAATGTDTGGSIRQPAAFCGITGIKPTYGVCSRYGMIAFASSLDQAGPMARSAEDCAWLLSAMGGFDPRDATSAQRPAEDYVAPLRELRAGATPGRPLEGLRVGLPREFFPTQLNGDVHSALRAALGELEKLGATLVDVSLPRTELSIPVYYIIAPAEASSNLSRFDGVKFGHRTAHPQDLMDLYKKSRAEGFGPEVQRRIMIGTYVLSHGYYDAYYLQAQKLRRMIADDFQACFRQCDVIAGPVAPTVAWKLGEQSGDPMAAYLADIFTLPASLAGLPGMSVPAGSGAQGLPVGLQLIGNYFAESLLLQTAHALQQATDFHLRAPAGV
;
A
#
# COMPACT_ATOMS: atom_id res chain seq x y z
N GLY A 1 3.88 18.49 16.08
CA GLY A 1 3.40 18.56 17.41
C GLY A 1 2.04 17.97 17.74
N TYR A 2 1.27 17.38 16.81
CA TYR A 2 0.00 16.72 17.16
C TYR A 2 0.24 15.40 17.90
N GLN A 3 -0.37 15.25 19.06
CA GLN A 3 -0.48 14.00 19.79
C GLN A 3 -1.95 13.58 19.81
N SER A 4 -2.24 12.37 19.34
CA SER A 4 -3.60 11.84 19.36
C SER A 4 -4.04 11.58 20.80
N SER A 5 -5.29 11.96 21.12
CA SER A 5 -5.92 11.66 22.41
C SER A 5 -6.64 10.31 22.42
N PHE A 6 -6.61 9.57 21.32
CA PHE A 6 -7.24 8.25 21.15
C PHE A 6 -6.48 7.44 20.11
N ASP A 7 -6.66 6.13 20.14
CA ASP A 7 -6.07 5.23 19.15
C ASP A 7 -6.95 5.13 17.91
N ALA A 8 -6.33 4.99 16.74
CA ALA A 8 -7.04 4.60 15.55
C ALA A 8 -7.63 3.19 15.72
N THR A 9 -8.78 2.91 15.12
CA THR A 9 -9.44 1.62 15.24
C THR A 9 -8.53 0.43 14.96
N VAL A 10 -7.69 0.52 13.92
CA VAL A 10 -6.74 -0.55 13.58
C VAL A 10 -5.68 -0.76 14.66
N VAL A 11 -5.28 0.30 15.38
CA VAL A 11 -4.34 0.20 16.50
C VAL A 11 -5.03 -0.39 17.73
N ALA A 12 -6.22 0.11 18.07
CA ALA A 12 -7.00 -0.39 19.20
C ALA A 12 -7.33 -1.90 19.04
N ARG A 13 -7.67 -2.34 17.82
CA ARG A 13 -7.92 -3.76 17.52
C ARG A 13 -6.70 -4.65 17.67
N LEU A 14 -5.53 -4.17 17.30
CA LEU A 14 -4.27 -4.89 17.53
C LEU A 14 -3.89 -4.90 19.01
N GLY A 15 -4.15 -3.82 19.74
CA GLY A 15 -3.84 -3.64 21.16
C GLY A 15 -4.86 -4.29 22.10
N ASP A 16 -5.31 -3.52 23.07
CA ASP A 16 -6.21 -3.96 24.15
C ASP A 16 -7.71 -3.74 23.87
N GLY A 17 -8.04 -3.15 22.71
CA GLY A 17 -9.42 -2.85 22.33
C GLY A 17 -9.97 -1.56 22.94
N HIS A 18 -9.18 -0.79 23.68
CA HIS A 18 -9.66 0.43 24.33
C HIS A 18 -10.24 1.43 23.30
N GLY A 19 -11.44 1.89 23.56
CA GLY A 19 -12.15 2.86 22.73
C GLY A 19 -12.82 2.29 21.48
N LEU A 20 -12.80 0.97 21.25
CA LEU A 20 -13.58 0.31 20.20
C LEU A 20 -15.08 0.47 20.43
N GLN A 21 -15.84 0.51 19.35
CA GLN A 21 -17.30 0.52 19.33
C GLN A 21 -17.81 -0.53 18.35
N GLY A 22 -19.00 -1.04 18.61
CA GLY A 22 -19.63 -2.07 17.78
C GLY A 22 -19.75 -3.42 18.49
N PRO A 23 -20.04 -4.48 17.76
CA PRO A 23 -20.29 -5.79 18.33
C PRO A 23 -19.04 -6.49 18.89
N ASP A 24 -17.85 -6.12 18.41
CA ASP A 24 -16.59 -6.66 18.89
C ASP A 24 -15.70 -5.51 19.37
N THR A 25 -15.49 -5.47 20.69
CA THR A 25 -14.66 -4.48 21.38
C THR A 25 -13.41 -5.10 22.01
N SER A 26 -13.13 -6.39 21.72
CA SER A 26 -11.90 -7.04 22.16
C SER A 26 -10.73 -6.65 21.24
N GLY A 27 -9.56 -6.42 21.82
CA GLY A 27 -8.31 -6.29 21.08
C GLY A 27 -7.57 -7.62 21.02
N ALA A 28 -6.59 -7.70 20.12
CA ALA A 28 -5.75 -8.89 19.95
C ALA A 28 -4.65 -9.04 21.02
N GLY A 29 -4.49 -8.04 21.90
CA GLY A 29 -3.50 -8.08 23.00
C GLY A 29 -2.05 -7.90 22.55
N MET A 30 -1.82 -7.35 21.36
CA MET A 30 -0.46 -7.09 20.87
C MET A 30 0.16 -5.88 21.57
N VAL A 31 1.47 -5.95 21.77
CA VAL A 31 2.24 -4.87 22.39
C VAL A 31 2.82 -3.96 21.33
N SER A 32 2.45 -2.67 21.34
CA SER A 32 3.06 -1.66 20.49
C SER A 32 4.43 -1.27 21.03
N LEU A 33 5.49 -1.48 20.24
CA LEU A 33 6.87 -1.11 20.59
C LEU A 33 7.19 0.35 20.25
N GLY A 34 6.36 1.01 19.44
CA GLY A 34 6.55 2.40 19.06
C GLY A 34 5.99 2.74 17.69
N LYS A 35 6.30 3.95 17.23
CA LYS A 35 5.92 4.46 15.91
C LYS A 35 7.11 4.45 14.96
N LEU A 36 6.86 4.12 13.72
CA LEU A 36 7.87 4.05 12.66
C LEU A 36 7.80 5.27 11.76
N ASN A 37 8.93 5.63 11.14
CA ASN A 37 9.00 6.76 10.23
C ASN A 37 8.27 6.46 8.90
N CYS A 38 7.70 7.48 8.28
CA CYS A 38 7.05 7.40 6.97
C CYS A 38 7.26 8.72 6.22
N ASP A 39 6.98 8.74 4.92
CA ASP A 39 6.84 10.00 4.19
C ASP A 39 5.77 10.87 4.84
N GLU A 40 5.98 12.18 4.88
CA GLU A 40 5.10 13.14 5.52
C GLU A 40 3.67 13.04 4.96
N PHE A 41 2.68 12.85 5.84
CA PHE A 41 1.27 12.62 5.48
C PHE A 41 1.04 11.51 4.44
N ALA A 42 1.90 10.48 4.43
CA ALA A 42 1.88 9.39 3.45
C ALA A 42 2.12 9.84 2.00
N MET A 43 2.74 11.01 1.78
CA MET A 43 2.99 11.60 0.46
C MET A 43 4.44 11.37 0.02
N GLY A 44 4.67 10.22 -0.63
CA GLY A 44 5.97 9.83 -1.17
C GLY A 44 6.02 8.34 -1.47
N SER A 45 7.05 7.94 -2.22
CA SER A 45 7.29 6.54 -2.61
C SER A 45 8.74 6.12 -2.31
N ALA A 46 9.45 6.88 -1.46
CA ALA A 46 10.86 6.66 -1.15
C ALA A 46 11.18 6.71 0.35
N ASN A 47 10.31 7.28 1.17
CA ASN A 47 10.53 7.63 2.58
C ASN A 47 11.73 8.59 2.77
N GLU A 48 11.85 9.55 1.85
CA GLU A 48 12.81 10.65 1.91
C GLU A 48 12.17 11.96 2.40
N ASN A 49 10.84 12.06 2.37
CA ASN A 49 10.04 13.22 2.76
C ASN A 49 9.60 13.12 4.22
N SER A 50 10.51 13.32 5.15
CA SER A 50 10.18 13.27 6.58
C SER A 50 10.97 14.28 7.37
N ALA A 51 10.34 14.93 8.36
CA ALA A 51 11.00 15.81 9.31
C ALA A 51 12.03 15.07 10.20
N PHE A 52 11.97 13.74 10.26
CA PHE A 52 12.92 12.88 10.99
C PHE A 52 14.07 12.37 10.09
N GLY A 53 14.14 12.83 8.85
CA GLY A 53 15.11 12.38 7.87
C GLY A 53 14.68 11.14 7.09
N ALA A 54 15.49 10.77 6.11
CA ALA A 54 15.24 9.63 5.23
C ALA A 54 15.43 8.29 5.95
N VAL A 55 14.59 7.31 5.64
CA VAL A 55 14.79 5.91 6.05
C VAL A 55 15.70 5.22 5.04
N ARG A 56 16.55 4.32 5.52
CA ARG A 56 17.49 3.56 4.70
C ARG A 56 17.02 2.12 4.53
N ASN A 57 17.28 1.56 3.36
CA ASN A 57 16.98 0.17 3.07
C ASN A 57 17.95 -0.76 3.82
N PRO A 58 17.48 -1.75 4.60
CA PRO A 58 18.37 -2.67 5.32
C PRO A 58 19.24 -3.55 4.42
N TRP A 59 18.85 -3.77 3.15
CA TRP A 59 19.63 -4.54 2.19
C TRP A 59 20.83 -3.75 1.63
N ASP A 60 20.69 -2.44 1.51
CA ASP A 60 21.72 -1.50 1.10
C ASP A 60 21.40 -0.12 1.66
N SER A 61 22.14 0.33 2.66
CA SER A 61 21.90 1.59 3.36
C SER A 61 22.08 2.85 2.50
N THR A 62 22.55 2.72 1.28
CA THR A 62 22.63 3.81 0.28
C THR A 62 21.34 3.95 -0.55
N ARG A 63 20.37 3.05 -0.34
CA ARG A 63 19.13 2.97 -1.13
C ARG A 63 17.90 3.28 -0.29
N VAL A 64 16.82 3.61 -0.99
CA VAL A 64 15.50 3.85 -0.41
C VAL A 64 14.85 2.54 0.01
N PRO A 65 14.08 2.51 1.11
CA PRO A 65 13.27 1.35 1.49
C PRO A 65 11.95 1.27 0.71
N GLY A 66 11.68 2.27 -0.14
CA GLY A 66 10.34 2.54 -0.65
C GLY A 66 9.49 3.35 0.32
N GLY A 67 8.29 3.71 -0.10
CA GLY A 67 7.40 4.56 0.67
C GLY A 67 5.92 4.45 0.23
N SER A 68 5.06 5.10 1.03
CA SER A 68 5.36 5.93 2.22
C SER A 68 5.64 5.14 3.50
N SER A 69 5.27 3.84 3.62
CA SER A 69 5.49 3.02 4.81
C SER A 69 6.91 2.42 4.87
N GLY A 70 7.94 3.19 4.46
CA GLY A 70 9.32 2.71 4.36
C GLY A 70 9.93 2.32 5.70
N GLY A 71 9.65 3.06 6.79
CA GLY A 71 10.11 2.70 8.12
C GLY A 71 9.52 1.39 8.63
N SER A 72 8.24 1.12 8.31
CA SER A 72 7.58 -0.15 8.64
C SER A 72 8.24 -1.31 7.89
N ALA A 73 8.47 -1.16 6.59
CA ALA A 73 9.15 -2.17 5.78
C ALA A 73 10.58 -2.43 6.25
N ALA A 74 11.34 -1.36 6.50
CA ALA A 74 12.72 -1.45 6.96
C ALA A 74 12.84 -2.13 8.33
N ALA A 75 11.95 -1.80 9.28
CA ALA A 75 11.98 -2.39 10.61
C ALA A 75 11.69 -3.90 10.60
N VAL A 76 10.72 -4.35 9.79
CA VAL A 76 10.40 -5.78 9.62
C VAL A 76 11.53 -6.50 8.89
N ALA A 77 12.07 -5.93 7.81
CA ALA A 77 13.17 -6.51 7.05
C ALA A 77 14.45 -6.65 7.90
N ALA A 78 14.76 -5.63 8.71
CA ALA A 78 15.88 -5.64 9.66
C ALA A 78 15.59 -6.47 10.92
N ARG A 79 14.45 -7.19 10.99
CA ARG A 79 14.05 -8.04 12.12
C ARG A 79 13.98 -7.32 13.47
N LEU A 80 13.81 -6.01 13.48
CA LEU A 80 13.65 -5.21 14.71
C LEU A 80 12.29 -5.49 15.36
N VAL A 81 11.28 -5.81 14.54
CA VAL A 81 9.94 -6.20 14.95
C VAL A 81 9.44 -7.35 14.06
N PRO A 82 8.59 -8.24 14.56
CA PRO A 82 8.01 -9.33 13.75
C PRO A 82 7.06 -8.80 12.68
N ALA A 83 6.36 -7.70 12.96
CA ALA A 83 5.35 -7.12 12.11
C ALA A 83 5.19 -5.62 12.35
N ALA A 84 4.59 -4.93 11.38
CA ALA A 84 4.23 -3.53 11.48
C ALA A 84 2.93 -3.25 10.73
N THR A 85 2.30 -2.13 11.03
CA THR A 85 1.20 -1.59 10.22
C THR A 85 1.76 -0.62 9.19
N GLY A 86 1.09 -0.53 8.05
CA GLY A 86 1.32 0.48 7.02
C GLY A 86 0.02 1.08 6.53
N THR A 87 0.12 2.07 5.65
CA THR A 87 -1.01 2.61 4.88
C THR A 87 -0.68 2.59 3.40
N ASP A 88 -1.70 2.40 2.57
CA ASP A 88 -1.54 2.31 1.12
C ASP A 88 -2.64 3.13 0.44
N THR A 89 -2.24 4.21 -0.19
CA THR A 89 -3.10 5.08 -1.00
C THR A 89 -2.87 4.82 -2.49
N GLY A 90 -1.61 4.60 -2.87
CA GLY A 90 -1.22 4.34 -4.25
C GLY A 90 -0.22 3.18 -4.43
N GLY A 91 0.21 2.55 -3.33
CA GLY A 91 1.24 1.51 -3.33
C GLY A 91 2.06 1.47 -2.05
N SER A 92 1.72 2.33 -1.08
CA SER A 92 2.60 2.66 0.06
C SER A 92 2.75 1.56 1.13
N ILE A 93 2.11 0.40 1.00
CA ILE A 93 2.42 -0.87 1.67
C ILE A 93 3.19 -1.77 0.71
N ARG A 94 2.67 -1.96 -0.50
CA ARG A 94 3.14 -2.96 -1.46
C ARG A 94 4.55 -2.64 -1.99
N GLN A 95 4.79 -1.38 -2.36
CA GLN A 95 6.07 -0.97 -2.93
C GLN A 95 7.21 -1.06 -1.89
N PRO A 96 7.12 -0.50 -0.66
CA PRO A 96 8.17 -0.70 0.32
C PRO A 96 8.32 -2.16 0.77
N ALA A 97 7.24 -2.96 0.78
CA ALA A 97 7.35 -4.40 1.02
C ALA A 97 8.20 -5.09 -0.06
N ALA A 98 8.02 -4.74 -1.34
CA ALA A 98 8.81 -5.25 -2.44
C ALA A 98 10.30 -4.86 -2.32
N PHE A 99 10.59 -3.60 -2.02
CA PHE A 99 11.96 -3.08 -1.94
C PHE A 99 12.74 -3.58 -0.71
N CYS A 100 12.03 -3.94 0.34
CA CYS A 100 12.63 -4.49 1.56
C CYS A 100 12.54 -6.02 1.66
N GLY A 101 11.96 -6.72 0.68
CA GLY A 101 11.89 -8.18 0.64
C GLY A 101 11.00 -8.78 1.73
N ILE A 102 9.90 -8.13 2.05
CA ILE A 102 8.89 -8.59 3.01
C ILE A 102 7.51 -8.73 2.33
N THR A 103 6.56 -9.27 3.07
CA THR A 103 5.17 -9.37 2.63
C THR A 103 4.37 -8.17 3.16
N GLY A 104 3.52 -7.60 2.30
CA GLY A 104 2.59 -6.54 2.71
C GLY A 104 1.29 -6.61 1.92
N ILE A 105 0.16 -6.45 2.58
CA ILE A 105 -1.16 -6.48 1.94
C ILE A 105 -1.93 -5.20 2.22
N LYS A 106 -2.42 -4.60 1.15
CA LYS A 106 -3.49 -3.60 1.16
C LYS A 106 -4.81 -4.33 0.94
N PRO A 107 -5.67 -4.43 1.94
CA PRO A 107 -6.98 -5.08 1.75
C PRO A 107 -7.89 -4.25 0.84
N THR A 108 -9.05 -4.79 0.52
CA THR A 108 -10.14 -4.08 -0.15
C THR A 108 -10.47 -2.80 0.61
N TYR A 109 -10.75 -1.72 -0.12
CA TYR A 109 -11.14 -0.46 0.49
C TYR A 109 -12.35 -0.65 1.43
N GLY A 110 -12.18 -0.20 2.67
CA GLY A 110 -13.18 -0.32 3.74
C GLY A 110 -13.10 -1.58 4.61
N VAL A 111 -12.20 -2.53 4.33
CA VAL A 111 -11.99 -3.72 5.21
C VAL A 111 -11.39 -3.31 6.55
N CYS A 112 -10.39 -2.43 6.55
CA CYS A 112 -9.87 -1.81 7.76
C CYS A 112 -10.48 -0.42 7.93
N SER A 113 -10.93 -0.10 9.14
CA SER A 113 -11.46 1.23 9.46
C SER A 113 -10.40 2.32 9.30
N ARG A 114 -10.82 3.46 8.77
CA ARG A 114 -10.00 4.68 8.66
C ARG A 114 -10.17 5.62 9.86
N TYR A 115 -11.04 5.29 10.82
CA TYR A 115 -11.24 6.12 12.00
C TYR A 115 -9.95 6.23 12.82
N GLY A 116 -9.51 7.47 13.06
CA GLY A 116 -8.26 7.79 13.74
C GLY A 116 -7.02 7.82 12.86
N MET A 117 -7.11 7.39 11.59
CA MET A 117 -6.05 7.58 10.60
C MET A 117 -6.04 9.05 10.12
N ILE A 118 -4.84 9.61 9.94
CA ILE A 118 -4.69 10.91 9.31
C ILE A 118 -4.87 10.76 7.81
N ALA A 119 -5.93 11.38 7.28
CA ALA A 119 -6.30 11.21 5.88
C ALA A 119 -5.34 11.94 4.92
N PHE A 120 -4.83 11.20 3.93
CA PHE A 120 -4.25 11.76 2.72
C PHE A 120 -5.34 11.89 1.64
N ALA A 121 -5.80 10.80 1.07
CA ALA A 121 -6.86 10.77 0.06
C ALA A 121 -7.99 9.84 0.53
N SER A 122 -9.08 10.45 0.99
CA SER A 122 -10.15 9.74 1.71
C SER A 122 -10.80 8.61 0.93
N SER A 123 -10.82 8.68 -0.40
CA SER A 123 -11.40 7.65 -1.26
C SER A 123 -10.42 6.54 -1.65
N LEU A 124 -9.17 6.59 -1.17
CA LEU A 124 -8.09 5.68 -1.55
C LEU A 124 -7.38 5.05 -0.35
N ASP A 125 -7.19 5.82 0.74
CA ASP A 125 -6.40 5.40 1.90
C ASP A 125 -6.91 4.12 2.51
N GLN A 126 -6.00 3.15 2.75
CA GLN A 126 -6.31 1.91 3.43
C GLN A 126 -5.13 1.50 4.33
N ALA A 127 -5.43 1.06 5.56
CA ALA A 127 -4.45 0.42 6.43
C ALA A 127 -4.29 -1.05 6.05
N GLY A 128 -3.11 -1.60 6.33
CA GLY A 128 -2.87 -3.02 6.19
C GLY A 128 -1.59 -3.48 6.90
N PRO A 129 -1.41 -4.79 7.07
CA PRO A 129 -0.25 -5.36 7.72
C PRO A 129 0.96 -5.49 6.79
N MET A 130 2.13 -5.43 7.40
CA MET A 130 3.43 -5.70 6.82
C MET A 130 4.19 -6.67 7.74
N ALA A 131 4.59 -7.82 7.22
CA ALA A 131 5.27 -8.87 7.98
C ALA A 131 6.18 -9.68 7.05
N ARG A 132 6.89 -10.68 7.58
CA ARG A 132 7.77 -11.51 6.76
C ARG A 132 6.99 -12.52 5.91
N SER A 133 5.89 -13.05 6.42
CA SER A 133 5.11 -14.09 5.75
C SER A 133 3.66 -13.67 5.47
N ALA A 134 3.02 -14.39 4.54
CA ALA A 134 1.59 -14.25 4.28
C ALA A 134 0.76 -14.72 5.49
N GLU A 135 1.24 -15.71 6.24
CA GLU A 135 0.58 -16.19 7.45
C GLU A 135 0.57 -15.11 8.54
N ASP A 136 1.72 -14.45 8.80
CA ASP A 136 1.78 -13.33 9.74
C ASP A 136 0.85 -12.18 9.30
N CYS A 137 0.81 -11.87 8.00
CA CYS A 137 -0.12 -10.88 7.46
C CYS A 137 -1.58 -11.30 7.67
N ALA A 138 -1.91 -12.59 7.55
CA ALA A 138 -3.26 -13.11 7.79
C ALA A 138 -3.68 -12.94 9.26
N TRP A 139 -2.79 -13.26 10.21
CA TRP A 139 -3.03 -13.03 11.65
C TRP A 139 -3.34 -11.56 11.95
N LEU A 140 -2.50 -10.66 11.44
CA LEU A 140 -2.67 -9.23 11.64
C LEU A 140 -3.93 -8.70 10.97
N LEU A 141 -4.22 -9.11 9.72
CA LEU A 141 -5.40 -8.64 9.01
C LEU A 141 -6.69 -9.13 9.66
N SER A 142 -6.73 -10.37 10.18
CA SER A 142 -7.86 -10.88 10.98
C SER A 142 -8.13 -10.01 12.20
N ALA A 143 -7.06 -9.52 12.86
CA ALA A 143 -7.21 -8.62 14.00
C ALA A 143 -7.58 -7.18 13.57
N MET A 144 -7.03 -6.66 12.48
CA MET A 144 -7.23 -5.27 12.03
C MET A 144 -8.58 -5.04 11.34
N GLY A 145 -9.08 -6.07 10.63
CA GLY A 145 -10.26 -5.99 9.77
C GLY A 145 -11.60 -5.94 10.53
N GLY A 146 -12.65 -5.55 9.82
CA GLY A 146 -14.02 -5.62 10.31
C GLY A 146 -14.72 -4.26 10.36
N PHE A 147 -16.04 -4.28 10.46
CA PHE A 147 -16.89 -3.10 10.45
C PHE A 147 -16.65 -2.18 11.64
N ASP A 148 -16.61 -0.88 11.39
CA ASP A 148 -16.54 0.19 12.40
C ASP A 148 -17.62 1.24 12.12
N PRO A 149 -18.62 1.43 13.01
CA PRO A 149 -19.70 2.39 12.80
C PRO A 149 -19.24 3.86 12.81
N ARG A 150 -18.01 4.14 13.28
CA ARG A 150 -17.42 5.49 13.30
C ARG A 150 -16.81 5.89 11.96
N ASP A 151 -16.61 4.95 11.04
CA ASP A 151 -16.08 5.19 9.70
C ASP A 151 -17.17 4.92 8.67
N ALA A 152 -17.70 5.98 8.04
CA ALA A 152 -18.72 5.87 7.01
C ALA A 152 -18.25 5.10 5.76
N THR A 153 -16.96 4.86 5.60
CA THR A 153 -16.39 4.10 4.49
C THR A 153 -16.12 2.64 4.86
N SER A 154 -16.29 2.25 6.13
CA SER A 154 -16.09 0.88 6.58
C SER A 154 -17.13 -0.06 5.97
N ALA A 155 -16.66 -1.17 5.40
CA ALA A 155 -17.54 -2.15 4.77
C ALA A 155 -18.38 -2.89 5.82
N GLN A 156 -19.70 -2.90 5.64
CA GLN A 156 -20.63 -3.60 6.54
C GLN A 156 -20.56 -5.12 6.27
N ARG A 157 -19.49 -5.75 6.74
CA ARG A 157 -19.23 -7.18 6.63
C ARG A 157 -18.82 -7.74 7.99
N PRO A 158 -19.11 -9.03 8.26
CA PRO A 158 -18.51 -9.71 9.40
C PRO A 158 -16.98 -9.66 9.36
N ALA A 159 -16.35 -9.67 10.52
CA ALA A 159 -14.90 -9.90 10.61
C ALA A 159 -14.60 -11.28 10.00
N GLU A 160 -13.51 -11.39 9.26
CA GLU A 160 -13.09 -12.59 8.55
C GLU A 160 -11.83 -13.17 9.23
N ASP A 161 -11.81 -14.48 9.43
CA ASP A 161 -10.59 -15.19 9.80
C ASP A 161 -9.80 -15.54 8.54
N TYR A 162 -8.73 -14.78 8.30
CA TYR A 162 -7.85 -14.98 7.15
C TYR A 162 -6.82 -16.10 7.37
N VAL A 163 -6.71 -16.64 8.59
CA VAL A 163 -5.76 -17.72 8.94
C VAL A 163 -6.33 -19.09 8.63
N ALA A 164 -7.59 -19.33 8.97
CA ALA A 164 -8.23 -20.62 8.76
C ALA A 164 -8.10 -21.13 7.30
N PRO A 165 -8.35 -20.28 6.25
CA PRO A 165 -8.18 -20.70 4.87
C PRO A 165 -6.76 -21.13 4.49
N LEU A 166 -5.71 -20.65 5.17
CA LEU A 166 -4.32 -21.04 4.88
C LEU A 166 -4.02 -22.51 5.23
N ARG A 167 -4.82 -23.10 6.11
CA ARG A 167 -4.69 -24.48 6.59
C ARG A 167 -5.53 -25.47 5.78
N GLU A 168 -6.34 -24.96 4.86
CA GLU A 168 -7.26 -25.73 4.04
C GLU A 168 -6.77 -25.80 2.59
N LEU A 169 -6.93 -26.96 1.96
CA LEU A 169 -6.71 -27.07 0.52
C LEU A 169 -7.90 -26.49 -0.22
N ARG A 170 -7.63 -25.82 -1.32
CA ARG A 170 -8.67 -25.36 -2.25
C ARG A 170 -9.44 -26.57 -2.80
N ALA A 171 -10.71 -26.37 -3.18
CA ALA A 171 -11.51 -27.41 -3.79
C ALA A 171 -10.82 -28.00 -5.03
N GLY A 172 -10.63 -29.30 -5.05
CA GLY A 172 -9.93 -30.01 -6.14
C GLY A 172 -8.41 -30.01 -6.07
N ALA A 173 -7.81 -29.27 -5.12
CA ALA A 173 -6.37 -29.24 -4.92
C ALA A 173 -5.87 -30.45 -4.09
N THR A 174 -4.57 -30.74 -4.22
CA THR A 174 -3.86 -31.76 -3.45
C THR A 174 -2.66 -31.12 -2.71
N PRO A 175 -2.09 -31.75 -1.69
CA PRO A 175 -0.92 -31.21 -1.00
C PRO A 175 0.26 -30.91 -1.92
N GLY A 176 0.47 -31.68 -2.99
CA GLY A 176 1.51 -31.46 -3.98
C GLY A 176 1.16 -30.38 -5.02
N ARG A 177 -0.12 -29.99 -5.14
CA ARG A 177 -0.63 -28.97 -6.06
C ARG A 177 -1.69 -28.11 -5.37
N PRO A 178 -1.30 -27.30 -4.37
CA PRO A 178 -2.26 -26.54 -3.55
C PRO A 178 -2.98 -25.42 -4.32
N LEU A 179 -2.47 -25.02 -5.50
CA LEU A 179 -3.07 -24.01 -6.37
C LEU A 179 -3.76 -24.62 -7.60
N GLU A 180 -4.06 -25.92 -7.58
CA GLU A 180 -4.79 -26.58 -8.69
C GLU A 180 -6.12 -25.85 -8.94
N GLY A 181 -6.39 -25.57 -10.23
CA GLY A 181 -7.58 -24.85 -10.67
C GLY A 181 -7.56 -23.34 -10.46
N LEU A 182 -6.48 -22.76 -9.89
CA LEU A 182 -6.31 -21.31 -9.80
C LEU A 182 -5.85 -20.76 -11.15
N ARG A 183 -6.59 -19.77 -11.67
CA ARG A 183 -6.22 -19.04 -12.88
C ARG A 183 -5.55 -17.72 -12.47
N VAL A 184 -4.29 -17.54 -12.87
CA VAL A 184 -3.50 -16.33 -12.60
C VAL A 184 -3.40 -15.50 -13.86
N GLY A 185 -4.06 -14.35 -13.91
CA GLY A 185 -4.05 -13.42 -15.02
C GLY A 185 -2.75 -12.61 -15.07
N LEU A 186 -2.14 -12.55 -16.25
CA LEU A 186 -0.95 -11.75 -16.53
C LEU A 186 -1.33 -10.62 -17.49
N PRO A 187 -1.55 -9.38 -16.99
CA PRO A 187 -1.82 -8.26 -17.87
C PRO A 187 -0.60 -7.94 -18.72
N ARG A 188 -0.75 -7.91 -20.02
CA ARG A 188 0.37 -7.57 -20.93
C ARG A 188 0.94 -6.18 -20.65
N GLU A 189 0.13 -5.26 -20.14
CA GLU A 189 0.52 -3.89 -19.78
C GLU A 189 1.42 -3.84 -18.53
N PHE A 190 1.44 -4.92 -17.73
CA PHE A 190 2.32 -5.03 -16.56
C PHE A 190 3.72 -5.59 -16.92
N PHE A 191 3.91 -6.09 -18.13
CA PHE A 191 5.17 -6.66 -18.61
C PHE A 191 5.70 -5.91 -19.85
N PRO A 192 5.90 -4.59 -19.77
CA PRO A 192 6.45 -3.82 -20.87
C PRO A 192 7.90 -4.21 -21.15
N THR A 193 8.35 -4.01 -22.39
CA THR A 193 9.72 -4.34 -22.82
C THR A 193 10.81 -3.58 -22.06
N GLN A 194 10.46 -2.45 -21.45
CA GLN A 194 11.36 -1.60 -20.64
C GLN A 194 11.44 -2.01 -19.16
N LEU A 195 10.71 -3.07 -18.75
CA LEU A 195 10.79 -3.57 -17.38
C LEU A 195 12.22 -3.98 -17.06
N ASN A 196 12.71 -3.57 -15.89
CA ASN A 196 14.07 -3.90 -15.44
C ASN A 196 14.32 -5.42 -15.53
N GLY A 197 15.47 -5.83 -16.07
CA GLY A 197 15.79 -7.24 -16.31
C GLY A 197 15.81 -8.10 -15.05
N ASP A 198 16.26 -7.56 -13.91
CA ASP A 198 16.25 -8.26 -12.61
C ASP A 198 14.80 -8.51 -12.15
N VAL A 199 13.94 -7.49 -12.27
CA VAL A 199 12.52 -7.62 -11.94
C VAL A 199 11.85 -8.65 -12.84
N HIS A 200 12.06 -8.57 -14.15
CA HIS A 200 11.49 -9.52 -15.11
C HIS A 200 11.92 -10.96 -14.80
N SER A 201 13.21 -11.19 -14.53
CA SER A 201 13.75 -12.52 -14.27
C SER A 201 13.22 -13.13 -12.97
N ALA A 202 13.18 -12.33 -11.88
CA ALA A 202 12.64 -12.78 -10.60
C ALA A 202 11.15 -13.10 -10.68
N LEU A 203 10.36 -12.27 -11.39
CA LEU A 203 8.93 -12.53 -11.59
C LEU A 203 8.69 -13.79 -12.40
N ARG A 204 9.46 -14.03 -13.47
CA ARG A 204 9.36 -15.27 -14.27
C ARG A 204 9.63 -16.50 -13.43
N ALA A 205 10.63 -16.46 -12.55
CA ALA A 205 10.91 -17.56 -11.64
C ALA A 205 9.74 -17.81 -10.66
N ALA A 206 9.21 -16.74 -10.03
CA ALA A 206 8.10 -16.86 -9.09
C ALA A 206 6.80 -17.34 -9.77
N LEU A 207 6.50 -16.87 -10.99
CA LEU A 207 5.36 -17.34 -11.77
C LEU A 207 5.50 -18.83 -12.15
N GLY A 208 6.71 -19.27 -12.49
CA GLY A 208 6.99 -20.68 -12.74
C GLY A 208 6.80 -21.57 -11.51
N GLU A 209 7.04 -21.04 -10.30
CA GLU A 209 6.71 -21.77 -9.07
C GLU A 209 5.18 -21.88 -8.87
N LEU A 210 4.41 -20.82 -9.16
CA LEU A 210 2.94 -20.91 -9.11
C LEU A 210 2.38 -21.96 -10.08
N GLU A 211 2.95 -22.10 -11.30
CA GLU A 211 2.58 -23.16 -12.23
C GLU A 211 2.90 -24.56 -11.69
N LYS A 212 4.08 -24.76 -11.09
CA LYS A 212 4.45 -26.04 -10.44
C LYS A 212 3.49 -26.40 -9.31
N LEU A 213 3.00 -25.40 -8.59
CA LEU A 213 1.99 -25.55 -7.52
C LEU A 213 0.57 -25.81 -8.05
N GLY A 214 0.36 -25.80 -9.37
CA GLY A 214 -0.90 -26.16 -10.00
C GLY A 214 -1.68 -25.00 -10.59
N ALA A 215 -1.22 -23.76 -10.47
CA ALA A 215 -1.88 -22.62 -11.07
C ALA A 215 -1.76 -22.63 -12.60
N THR A 216 -2.74 -22.05 -13.28
CA THR A 216 -2.71 -21.82 -14.74
C THR A 216 -2.51 -20.33 -15.01
N LEU A 217 -1.47 -19.99 -15.76
CA LEU A 217 -1.24 -18.61 -16.20
C LEU A 217 -2.13 -18.29 -17.41
N VAL A 218 -2.77 -17.13 -17.39
CA VAL A 218 -3.72 -16.67 -18.41
C VAL A 218 -3.33 -15.26 -18.86
N ASP A 219 -3.16 -15.05 -20.15
CA ASP A 219 -2.94 -13.70 -20.70
C ASP A 219 -4.24 -12.89 -20.61
N VAL A 220 -4.14 -11.71 -20.01
CA VAL A 220 -5.25 -10.75 -19.87
C VAL A 220 -4.80 -9.34 -20.25
N SER A 221 -5.71 -8.37 -20.24
CA SER A 221 -5.39 -6.99 -20.60
C SER A 221 -6.06 -6.01 -19.66
N LEU A 222 -5.30 -5.01 -19.19
CA LEU A 222 -5.73 -3.84 -18.43
C LEU A 222 -5.41 -2.57 -19.24
N PRO A 223 -6.13 -2.30 -20.32
CA PRO A 223 -5.72 -1.33 -21.36
C PRO A 223 -5.63 0.12 -20.85
N ARG A 224 -6.25 0.43 -19.69
CA ARG A 224 -6.21 1.77 -19.12
C ARG A 224 -5.20 1.94 -17.99
N THR A 225 -4.27 0.99 -17.81
CA THR A 225 -3.20 1.06 -16.79
C THR A 225 -2.42 2.37 -16.87
N GLU A 226 -2.05 2.83 -18.06
CA GLU A 226 -1.31 4.07 -18.28
C GLU A 226 -2.04 5.34 -17.80
N LEU A 227 -3.38 5.31 -17.73
CA LEU A 227 -4.18 6.42 -17.21
C LEU A 227 -4.15 6.52 -15.68
N SER A 228 -3.63 5.52 -14.99
CA SER A 228 -3.65 5.47 -13.52
C SER A 228 -2.84 6.58 -12.88
N ILE A 229 -1.68 6.93 -13.46
CA ILE A 229 -0.83 8.01 -12.95
C ILE A 229 -1.56 9.35 -13.04
N PRO A 230 -1.99 9.85 -14.22
CA PRO A 230 -2.69 11.13 -14.28
C PRO A 230 -3.98 11.15 -13.47
N VAL A 231 -4.76 10.08 -13.43
CA VAL A 231 -5.98 9.98 -12.64
C VAL A 231 -5.68 10.10 -11.14
N TYR A 232 -4.67 9.38 -10.65
CA TYR A 232 -4.27 9.42 -9.25
C TYR A 232 -3.78 10.81 -8.84
N TYR A 233 -2.92 11.45 -9.65
CA TYR A 233 -2.34 12.76 -9.34
C TYR A 233 -3.30 13.94 -9.55
N ILE A 234 -4.52 13.67 -9.99
CA ILE A 234 -5.65 14.61 -9.93
C ILE A 234 -6.48 14.34 -8.66
N ILE A 235 -6.89 13.09 -8.43
CA ILE A 235 -7.80 12.73 -7.32
C ILE A 235 -7.11 12.89 -5.97
N ALA A 236 -5.94 12.30 -5.78
CA ALA A 236 -5.28 12.28 -4.49
C ALA A 236 -4.87 13.69 -4.00
N PRO A 237 -4.25 14.57 -4.81
CA PRO A 237 -4.00 15.95 -4.41
C PRO A 237 -5.28 16.76 -4.13
N ALA A 238 -6.36 16.56 -4.91
CA ALA A 238 -7.63 17.23 -4.68
C ALA A 238 -8.19 16.89 -3.29
N GLU A 239 -8.22 15.60 -2.95
CA GLU A 239 -8.67 15.13 -1.63
C GLU A 239 -7.71 15.56 -0.51
N ALA A 240 -6.39 15.55 -0.75
CA ALA A 240 -5.39 16.05 0.19
C ALA A 240 -5.57 17.52 0.53
N SER A 241 -5.81 18.38 -0.46
CA SER A 241 -6.02 19.81 -0.23
C SER A 241 -7.22 20.07 0.68
N SER A 242 -8.28 19.29 0.55
CA SER A 242 -9.46 19.32 1.41
C SER A 242 -9.16 18.77 2.80
N ASN A 243 -8.56 17.57 2.88
CA ASN A 243 -8.26 16.89 4.14
C ASN A 243 -7.26 17.67 5.01
N LEU A 244 -6.23 18.25 4.41
CA LEU A 244 -5.18 18.97 5.14
C LEU A 244 -5.55 20.46 5.42
N SER A 245 -6.71 20.92 5.00
CA SER A 245 -7.19 22.28 5.32
C SER A 245 -7.32 22.51 6.84
N ARG A 246 -7.57 21.45 7.60
CA ARG A 246 -7.71 21.48 9.07
C ARG A 246 -6.41 21.70 9.84
N PHE A 247 -5.26 21.53 9.19
CA PHE A 247 -3.93 21.79 9.78
C PHE A 247 -3.59 23.28 9.57
N ASP A 248 -4.22 24.14 10.34
CA ASP A 248 -4.18 25.60 10.21
C ASP A 248 -3.38 26.32 11.32
N GLY A 249 -2.81 25.52 12.25
CA GLY A 249 -2.06 26.04 13.40
C GLY A 249 -2.92 26.57 14.54
N VAL A 250 -4.28 26.52 14.42
CA VAL A 250 -5.21 26.90 15.49
C VAL A 250 -5.58 25.68 16.33
N LYS A 251 -6.12 24.65 15.70
CA LYS A 251 -6.58 23.42 16.35
C LYS A 251 -5.60 22.26 16.16
N PHE A 252 -5.03 22.15 14.96
CA PHE A 252 -4.11 21.07 14.60
C PHE A 252 -2.87 21.61 13.89
N GLY A 253 -1.79 20.84 13.97
CA GLY A 253 -0.56 21.05 13.24
C GLY A 253 0.40 22.03 13.91
N HIS A 254 1.40 22.44 13.12
CA HIS A 254 2.36 23.46 13.54
C HIS A 254 1.70 24.82 13.66
N ARG A 255 2.10 25.59 14.66
CA ARG A 255 1.68 26.97 14.86
C ARG A 255 2.89 27.89 14.84
N THR A 256 2.87 28.90 13.97
CA THR A 256 3.94 29.91 13.92
C THR A 256 4.03 30.68 15.24
N ALA A 257 5.27 31.00 15.67
CA ALA A 257 5.51 31.66 16.94
C ALA A 257 5.14 33.16 16.96
N HIS A 258 5.23 33.82 15.82
CA HIS A 258 5.11 35.29 15.74
C HIS A 258 4.19 35.74 14.58
N PRO A 259 2.86 35.48 14.68
CA PRO A 259 1.91 35.98 13.70
C PRO A 259 1.63 37.46 13.93
N GLN A 260 1.44 38.22 12.85
CA GLN A 260 1.04 39.64 12.91
C GLN A 260 -0.47 39.80 13.04
N ASP A 261 -1.22 38.93 12.34
CA ASP A 261 -2.69 38.88 12.38
C ASP A 261 -3.16 37.43 12.12
N LEU A 262 -4.48 37.22 12.05
CA LEU A 262 -5.08 35.89 11.83
C LEU A 262 -4.73 35.33 10.46
N MET A 263 -4.67 36.14 9.42
CA MET A 263 -4.30 35.68 8.08
C MET A 263 -2.84 35.30 8.01
N ASP A 264 -1.97 36.08 8.65
CA ASP A 264 -0.54 35.76 8.76
C ASP A 264 -0.30 34.48 9.59
N LEU A 265 -1.08 34.26 10.67
CA LEU A 265 -1.09 33.02 11.43
C LEU A 265 -1.32 31.82 10.51
N TYR A 266 -2.38 31.83 9.72
CA TYR A 266 -2.68 30.72 8.80
C TYR A 266 -1.60 30.52 7.74
N LYS A 267 -1.16 31.58 7.10
CA LYS A 267 -0.16 31.51 6.03
C LYS A 267 1.17 30.96 6.54
N LYS A 268 1.70 31.53 7.62
CA LYS A 268 2.99 31.10 8.19
C LYS A 268 2.93 29.70 8.77
N SER A 269 1.89 29.39 9.55
CA SER A 269 1.75 28.05 10.15
C SER A 269 1.73 26.96 9.09
N ARG A 270 1.04 27.15 7.98
CA ARG A 270 0.98 26.18 6.89
C ARG A 270 2.28 26.15 6.06
N ALA A 271 2.91 27.30 5.83
CA ALA A 271 4.18 27.35 5.11
C ALA A 271 5.34 26.71 5.89
N GLU A 272 5.36 26.91 7.20
CA GLU A 272 6.39 26.33 8.09
C GLU A 272 6.10 24.86 8.43
N GLY A 273 4.80 24.48 8.50
CA GLY A 273 4.35 23.20 9.03
C GLY A 273 4.28 22.07 8.02
N PHE A 274 4.27 22.37 6.72
CA PHE A 274 4.26 21.36 5.65
C PHE A 274 5.57 21.35 4.87
N GLY A 275 6.08 20.14 4.62
CA GLY A 275 7.22 19.94 3.74
C GLY A 275 6.91 20.21 2.26
N PRO A 276 7.94 20.31 1.41
CA PRO A 276 7.79 20.76 0.01
C PRO A 276 6.85 19.88 -0.83
N GLU A 277 6.89 18.56 -0.65
CA GLU A 277 6.03 17.63 -1.42
C GLU A 277 4.56 17.79 -1.02
N VAL A 278 4.27 17.92 0.27
CA VAL A 278 2.91 18.12 0.78
C VAL A 278 2.37 19.47 0.30
N GLN A 279 3.18 20.54 0.36
CA GLN A 279 2.79 21.85 -0.19
C GLN A 279 2.45 21.76 -1.67
N ARG A 280 3.29 21.08 -2.47
CA ARG A 280 3.05 20.88 -3.91
C ARG A 280 1.71 20.22 -4.17
N ARG A 281 1.40 19.12 -3.45
CA ARG A 281 0.13 18.40 -3.63
C ARG A 281 -1.07 19.21 -3.17
N ILE A 282 -0.97 19.97 -2.09
CA ILE A 282 -2.03 20.89 -1.66
C ILE A 282 -2.31 21.95 -2.73
N MET A 283 -1.26 22.54 -3.34
CA MET A 283 -1.40 23.54 -4.40
C MET A 283 -2.05 22.96 -5.65
N ILE A 284 -1.60 21.79 -6.12
CA ILE A 284 -2.19 21.06 -7.25
C ILE A 284 -3.69 20.78 -6.97
N GLY A 285 -3.99 20.23 -5.79
CA GLY A 285 -5.36 19.91 -5.40
C GLY A 285 -6.28 21.13 -5.33
N THR A 286 -5.78 22.23 -4.78
CA THR A 286 -6.52 23.51 -4.72
C THR A 286 -6.83 24.03 -6.13
N TYR A 287 -5.85 23.93 -7.04
CA TYR A 287 -6.07 24.30 -8.44
C TYR A 287 -7.12 23.42 -9.12
N VAL A 288 -7.01 22.11 -8.98
CA VAL A 288 -7.94 21.13 -9.57
C VAL A 288 -9.39 21.33 -9.08
N LEU A 289 -9.55 21.72 -7.81
CA LEU A 289 -10.89 21.97 -7.22
C LEU A 289 -11.42 23.39 -7.46
N SER A 290 -10.64 24.28 -8.09
CA SER A 290 -11.08 25.66 -8.34
C SER A 290 -12.15 25.74 -9.43
N HIS A 291 -12.85 26.89 -9.45
CA HIS A 291 -13.94 27.14 -10.39
C HIS A 291 -13.49 26.99 -11.85
N GLY A 292 -14.25 26.25 -12.64
CA GLY A 292 -13.96 25.95 -14.05
C GLY A 292 -13.02 24.76 -14.28
N TYR A 293 -12.27 24.31 -13.26
CA TYR A 293 -11.36 23.15 -13.37
C TYR A 293 -11.92 21.87 -12.72
N TYR A 294 -12.84 22.01 -11.77
CA TYR A 294 -13.45 20.87 -11.08
C TYR A 294 -14.09 19.87 -12.06
N ASP A 295 -14.93 20.34 -12.99
CA ASP A 295 -15.59 19.48 -13.97
C ASP A 295 -14.60 18.92 -14.99
N ALA A 296 -13.65 19.74 -15.43
CA ALA A 296 -12.68 19.38 -16.46
C ALA A 296 -11.65 18.36 -15.97
N TYR A 297 -11.26 18.42 -14.70
CA TYR A 297 -10.20 17.55 -14.16
C TYR A 297 -10.74 16.54 -13.15
N TYR A 298 -11.34 16.98 -12.04
CA TYR A 298 -11.71 16.07 -10.95
C TYR A 298 -12.84 15.11 -11.37
N LEU A 299 -13.92 15.62 -11.94
CA LEU A 299 -15.01 14.74 -12.40
C LEU A 299 -14.57 13.83 -13.56
N GLN A 300 -13.73 14.33 -14.46
CA GLN A 300 -13.19 13.50 -15.52
C GLN A 300 -12.28 12.39 -14.98
N ALA A 301 -11.43 12.69 -14.01
CA ALA A 301 -10.60 11.68 -13.33
C ALA A 301 -11.45 10.62 -12.62
N GLN A 302 -12.56 11.00 -11.97
CA GLN A 302 -13.49 10.03 -11.35
C GLN A 302 -14.15 9.10 -12.39
N LYS A 303 -14.50 9.61 -13.58
CA LYS A 303 -15.01 8.78 -14.68
C LYS A 303 -13.96 7.79 -15.19
N LEU A 304 -12.72 8.26 -15.39
CA LEU A 304 -11.61 7.40 -15.81
C LEU A 304 -11.27 6.36 -14.74
N ARG A 305 -11.30 6.72 -13.45
CA ARG A 305 -11.17 5.80 -12.33
C ARG A 305 -12.18 4.65 -12.42
N ARG A 306 -13.45 4.95 -12.73
CA ARG A 306 -14.46 3.91 -12.93
C ARG A 306 -14.13 3.00 -14.10
N MET A 307 -13.64 3.55 -15.21
CA MET A 307 -13.25 2.75 -16.37
C MET A 307 -12.04 1.84 -16.08
N ILE A 308 -11.08 2.29 -15.25
CA ILE A 308 -9.98 1.45 -14.76
C ILE A 308 -10.54 0.28 -13.93
N ALA A 309 -11.48 0.53 -13.02
CA ALA A 309 -12.12 -0.53 -12.24
C ALA A 309 -12.88 -1.53 -13.13
N ASP A 310 -13.54 -1.07 -14.20
CA ASP A 310 -14.26 -1.93 -15.14
C ASP A 310 -13.31 -2.84 -15.92
N ASP A 311 -12.07 -2.42 -16.22
CA ASP A 311 -11.04 -3.28 -16.83
C ASP A 311 -10.69 -4.47 -15.93
N PHE A 312 -10.51 -4.23 -14.61
CA PHE A 312 -10.28 -5.31 -13.65
C PHE A 312 -11.47 -6.28 -13.60
N GLN A 313 -12.71 -5.77 -13.58
CA GLN A 313 -13.88 -6.63 -13.59
C GLN A 313 -13.99 -7.47 -14.87
N ALA A 314 -13.50 -6.97 -16.00
CA ALA A 314 -13.39 -7.75 -17.24
C ALA A 314 -12.32 -8.86 -17.13
N CYS A 315 -11.17 -8.58 -16.50
CA CYS A 315 -10.12 -9.57 -16.26
C CYS A 315 -10.59 -10.66 -15.29
N PHE A 316 -11.29 -10.33 -14.19
CA PHE A 316 -11.77 -11.31 -13.21
C PHE A 316 -12.86 -12.25 -13.72
N ARG A 317 -13.39 -12.05 -14.91
CA ARG A 317 -14.17 -13.07 -15.59
C ARG A 317 -13.30 -14.18 -16.21
N GLN A 318 -12.02 -13.90 -16.45
CA GLN A 318 -11.07 -14.81 -17.11
C GLN A 318 -10.08 -15.43 -16.13
N CYS A 319 -9.79 -14.78 -15.01
CA CYS A 319 -8.84 -15.23 -13.99
C CYS A 319 -9.37 -14.99 -12.59
N ASP A 320 -8.74 -15.60 -11.60
CA ASP A 320 -9.13 -15.53 -10.19
C ASP A 320 -8.25 -14.56 -9.40
N VAL A 321 -6.96 -14.45 -9.80
CA VAL A 321 -5.96 -13.55 -9.26
C VAL A 321 -5.20 -12.92 -10.43
N ILE A 322 -4.82 -11.66 -10.33
CA ILE A 322 -3.93 -11.00 -11.28
C ILE A 322 -2.54 -10.91 -10.66
N ALA A 323 -1.50 -11.24 -11.44
CA ALA A 323 -0.11 -11.17 -11.01
C ALA A 323 0.73 -10.23 -11.89
N GLY A 324 1.72 -9.57 -11.30
CA GLY A 324 2.64 -8.70 -12.01
C GLY A 324 3.72 -8.09 -11.10
N PRO A 325 4.51 -7.15 -11.61
CA PRO A 325 5.48 -6.42 -10.80
C PRO A 325 4.78 -5.50 -9.78
N VAL A 326 5.44 -5.25 -8.67
CA VAL A 326 5.06 -4.19 -7.73
C VAL A 326 5.60 -2.84 -8.21
N ALA A 327 6.86 -2.82 -8.64
CA ALA A 327 7.56 -1.65 -9.14
C ALA A 327 8.36 -1.99 -10.41
N PRO A 328 8.65 -1.01 -11.29
CA PRO A 328 9.38 -1.26 -12.52
C PRO A 328 10.86 -1.60 -12.32
N THR A 329 11.42 -1.25 -11.15
CA THR A 329 12.84 -1.44 -10.80
C THR A 329 12.97 -2.02 -9.39
N VAL A 330 14.20 -2.41 -9.01
CA VAL A 330 14.60 -2.62 -7.63
C VAL A 330 14.78 -1.27 -6.92
N ALA A 331 15.01 -1.27 -5.61
CA ALA A 331 15.24 -0.05 -4.83
C ALA A 331 16.36 0.81 -5.43
N TRP A 332 16.08 2.09 -5.69
CA TRP A 332 17.03 3.06 -6.22
C TRP A 332 17.84 3.73 -5.09
N LYS A 333 18.89 4.48 -5.45
CA LYS A 333 19.74 5.16 -4.47
C LYS A 333 19.03 6.38 -3.86
N LEU A 334 19.33 6.65 -2.59
CA LEU A 334 18.88 7.87 -1.91
C LEU A 334 19.27 9.11 -2.73
N GLY A 335 18.30 10.02 -2.91
CA GLY A 335 18.48 11.27 -3.67
C GLY A 335 18.42 11.12 -5.19
N GLU A 336 18.41 9.91 -5.74
CA GLU A 336 18.46 9.68 -7.20
C GLU A 336 17.27 10.29 -7.94
N GLN A 337 16.08 10.26 -7.33
CA GLN A 337 14.86 10.81 -7.95
C GLN A 337 14.45 12.17 -7.38
N SER A 338 15.24 12.79 -6.52
CA SER A 338 14.89 14.04 -5.84
C SER A 338 14.69 15.23 -6.78
N GLY A 339 15.27 15.19 -7.97
CA GLY A 339 15.14 16.23 -9.00
C GLY A 339 14.03 15.98 -10.04
N ASP A 340 13.42 14.80 -10.05
CA ASP A 340 12.41 14.42 -11.05
C ASP A 340 11.17 13.80 -10.38
N PRO A 341 10.14 14.59 -10.06
CA PRO A 341 8.90 14.09 -9.50
C PRO A 341 8.20 13.05 -10.40
N MET A 342 8.37 13.14 -11.72
CA MET A 342 7.74 12.19 -12.64
C MET A 342 8.38 10.79 -12.55
N ALA A 343 9.69 10.70 -12.37
CA ALA A 343 10.35 9.41 -12.14
C ALA A 343 9.86 8.73 -10.87
N ALA A 344 9.70 9.49 -9.78
CA ALA A 344 9.13 8.98 -8.53
C ALA A 344 7.67 8.50 -8.72
N TYR A 345 6.88 9.22 -9.52
CA TYR A 345 5.48 8.85 -9.79
C TYR A 345 5.35 7.59 -10.66
N LEU A 346 6.29 7.39 -11.61
CA LEU A 346 6.34 6.20 -12.44
C LEU A 346 6.66 4.92 -11.64
N ALA A 347 7.29 5.05 -10.48
CA ALA A 347 7.57 3.90 -9.61
C ALA A 347 6.28 3.19 -9.14
N ASP A 348 5.15 3.88 -9.09
CA ASP A 348 3.87 3.36 -8.61
C ASP A 348 2.92 2.90 -9.74
N ILE A 349 3.39 2.88 -11.00
CA ILE A 349 2.52 2.60 -12.17
C ILE A 349 1.75 1.28 -12.07
N PHE A 350 2.33 0.25 -11.43
CA PHE A 350 1.70 -1.07 -11.30
C PHE A 350 0.83 -1.22 -10.05
N THR A 351 1.01 -0.34 -9.06
CA THR A 351 0.23 -0.39 -7.81
C THR A 351 -0.99 0.52 -7.83
N LEU A 352 -0.90 1.66 -8.54
CA LEU A 352 -1.98 2.65 -8.66
C LEU A 352 -3.30 2.09 -9.21
N PRO A 353 -3.31 1.24 -10.26
CA PRO A 353 -4.57 0.74 -10.82
C PRO A 353 -5.45 0.03 -9.80
N ALA A 354 -4.86 -0.86 -8.99
CA ALA A 354 -5.58 -1.59 -7.95
C ALA A 354 -6.09 -0.67 -6.82
N SER A 355 -5.33 0.36 -6.46
CA SER A 355 -5.76 1.38 -5.48
C SER A 355 -6.93 2.20 -5.99
N LEU A 356 -6.87 2.69 -7.23
CA LEU A 356 -7.96 3.43 -7.89
C LEU A 356 -9.23 2.59 -7.99
N ALA A 357 -9.10 1.30 -8.27
CA ALA A 357 -10.22 0.37 -8.34
C ALA A 357 -10.75 -0.05 -6.96
N GLY A 358 -10.06 0.27 -5.84
CA GLY A 358 -10.44 -0.15 -4.49
C GLY A 358 -10.22 -1.63 -4.20
N LEU A 359 -9.46 -2.34 -5.02
CA LEU A 359 -9.20 -3.77 -4.95
C LEU A 359 -8.15 -4.13 -3.90
N PRO A 360 -8.18 -5.34 -3.32
CA PRO A 360 -7.09 -5.84 -2.51
C PRO A 360 -5.87 -6.13 -3.37
N GLY A 361 -4.70 -5.84 -2.84
CA GLY A 361 -3.44 -6.15 -3.49
C GLY A 361 -2.34 -6.42 -2.47
N MET A 362 -1.45 -7.35 -2.77
CA MET A 362 -0.33 -7.64 -1.88
C MET A 362 0.98 -7.76 -2.65
N SER A 363 2.07 -7.50 -1.96
CA SER A 363 3.43 -7.81 -2.39
C SER A 363 3.95 -9.00 -1.62
N VAL A 364 4.54 -9.95 -2.33
CA VAL A 364 5.26 -11.08 -1.74
C VAL A 364 6.67 -11.14 -2.32
N PRO A 365 7.69 -11.52 -1.54
CA PRO A 365 9.04 -11.71 -2.08
C PRO A 365 9.05 -12.72 -3.23
N ALA A 366 9.69 -12.34 -4.34
CA ALA A 366 9.81 -13.13 -5.56
C ALA A 366 11.25 -13.51 -5.91
N GLY A 367 12.19 -13.27 -4.98
CA GLY A 367 13.61 -13.45 -5.18
C GLY A 367 14.37 -12.14 -5.15
N SER A 368 15.55 -12.12 -5.74
CA SER A 368 16.45 -10.95 -5.76
C SER A 368 17.04 -10.74 -7.14
N GLY A 369 17.33 -9.48 -7.47
CA GLY A 369 18.10 -9.09 -8.64
C GLY A 369 19.59 -9.42 -8.52
N ALA A 370 20.37 -9.13 -9.57
CA ALA A 370 21.80 -9.43 -9.66
C ALA A 370 22.65 -8.79 -8.55
N GLN A 371 22.19 -7.67 -7.97
CA GLN A 371 22.86 -6.99 -6.85
C GLN A 371 22.38 -7.50 -5.47
N GLY A 372 21.61 -8.57 -5.38
CA GLY A 372 21.04 -9.10 -4.14
C GLY A 372 19.86 -8.31 -3.60
N LEU A 373 19.39 -7.27 -4.33
CA LEU A 373 18.25 -6.46 -3.93
C LEU A 373 16.93 -7.20 -4.16
N PRO A 374 15.98 -7.12 -3.20
CA PRO A 374 14.71 -7.82 -3.31
C PRO A 374 13.84 -7.37 -4.49
N VAL A 375 13.05 -8.30 -4.97
CA VAL A 375 11.97 -8.09 -5.94
C VAL A 375 10.67 -8.61 -5.36
N GLY A 376 9.58 -7.86 -5.53
CA GLY A 376 8.24 -8.26 -5.11
C GLY A 376 7.36 -8.69 -6.30
N LEU A 377 6.65 -9.81 -6.13
CA LEU A 377 5.51 -10.19 -6.97
C LEU A 377 4.26 -9.53 -6.40
N GLN A 378 3.53 -8.78 -7.21
CA GLN A 378 2.23 -8.26 -6.86
C GLN A 378 1.14 -9.29 -7.19
N LEU A 379 0.26 -9.54 -6.24
CA LEU A 379 -0.98 -10.29 -6.42
C LEU A 379 -2.16 -9.34 -6.18
N ILE A 380 -3.13 -9.30 -7.09
CA ILE A 380 -4.33 -8.47 -7.01
C ILE A 380 -5.55 -9.38 -7.09
N GLY A 381 -6.45 -9.26 -6.13
CA GLY A 381 -7.71 -10.00 -6.07
C GLY A 381 -8.92 -9.16 -6.44
N ASN A 382 -10.05 -9.83 -6.69
CA ASN A 382 -11.31 -9.13 -6.77
C ASN A 382 -11.72 -8.61 -5.38
N TYR A 383 -12.76 -7.80 -5.29
CA TYR A 383 -13.23 -7.26 -4.01
C TYR A 383 -13.44 -8.38 -2.98
N PHE A 384 -12.87 -8.18 -1.80
CA PHE A 384 -12.95 -9.10 -0.66
C PHE A 384 -12.36 -10.49 -0.91
N ALA A 385 -11.36 -10.58 -1.80
CA ALA A 385 -10.63 -11.82 -2.08
C ALA A 385 -9.29 -11.91 -1.33
N GLU A 386 -9.16 -11.26 -0.17
CA GLU A 386 -7.94 -11.24 0.64
C GLU A 386 -7.49 -12.66 1.01
N SER A 387 -8.44 -13.53 1.40
CA SER A 387 -8.17 -14.94 1.73
C SER A 387 -7.52 -15.68 0.56
N LEU A 388 -7.99 -15.45 -0.67
CA LEU A 388 -7.41 -16.06 -1.87
C LEU A 388 -6.00 -15.56 -2.15
N LEU A 389 -5.74 -14.26 -1.97
CA LEU A 389 -4.41 -13.68 -2.12
C LEU A 389 -3.45 -14.26 -1.10
N LEU A 390 -3.86 -14.32 0.17
CA LEU A 390 -3.05 -14.86 1.26
C LEU A 390 -2.76 -16.34 1.06
N GLN A 391 -3.75 -17.17 0.65
CA GLN A 391 -3.53 -18.56 0.29
C GLN A 391 -2.52 -18.74 -0.85
N THR A 392 -2.65 -17.94 -1.91
CA THR A 392 -1.74 -17.99 -3.07
C THR A 392 -0.31 -17.63 -2.66
N ALA A 393 -0.17 -16.56 -1.86
CA ALA A 393 1.12 -16.12 -1.33
C ALA A 393 1.72 -17.15 -0.36
N HIS A 394 0.92 -17.71 0.53
CA HIS A 394 1.35 -18.74 1.48
C HIS A 394 1.83 -20.00 0.76
N ALA A 395 1.11 -20.47 -0.25
CA ALA A 395 1.52 -21.61 -1.06
C ALA A 395 2.87 -21.37 -1.75
N LEU A 396 3.09 -20.17 -2.33
CA LEU A 396 4.39 -19.79 -2.91
C LEU A 396 5.50 -19.79 -1.84
N GLN A 397 5.24 -19.27 -0.65
CA GLN A 397 6.20 -19.20 0.44
C GLN A 397 6.54 -20.58 1.05
N GLN A 398 5.60 -21.52 1.03
CA GLN A 398 5.89 -22.91 1.43
C GLN A 398 6.78 -23.66 0.42
N ALA A 399 6.76 -23.25 -0.84
CA ALA A 399 7.54 -23.86 -1.92
C ALA A 399 8.89 -23.19 -2.16
N THR A 400 9.13 -21.99 -1.60
CA THR A 400 10.33 -21.19 -1.87
C THR A 400 10.94 -20.62 -0.58
N ASP A 401 12.18 -20.14 -0.66
CA ASP A 401 12.91 -19.50 0.43
C ASP A 401 12.89 -17.94 0.35
N PHE A 402 12.21 -17.35 -0.62
CA PHE A 402 12.32 -15.93 -0.94
C PHE A 402 12.03 -15.03 0.27
N HIS A 403 11.02 -15.36 1.06
CA HIS A 403 10.61 -14.61 2.25
C HIS A 403 11.48 -14.90 3.50
N LEU A 404 12.31 -15.94 3.46
CA LEU A 404 13.22 -16.30 4.54
C LEU A 404 14.55 -15.54 4.48
N ARG A 405 14.88 -15.00 3.31
CA ARG A 405 16.11 -14.24 3.09
C ARG A 405 16.11 -12.98 3.95
N ALA A 406 17.29 -12.59 4.40
CA ALA A 406 17.49 -11.43 5.27
C ALA A 406 18.66 -10.58 4.77
N PRO A 407 18.67 -9.27 5.10
CA PRO A 407 19.83 -8.41 4.89
C PRO A 407 21.07 -8.95 5.60
N ALA A 408 22.26 -8.64 5.10
CA ALA A 408 23.51 -9.05 5.73
C ALA A 408 23.64 -8.47 7.16
N GLY A 409 23.97 -9.30 8.11
CA GLY A 409 24.15 -8.89 9.52
C GLY A 409 22.87 -8.86 10.37
N VAL A 410 21.78 -9.42 9.85
CA VAL A 410 20.48 -9.51 10.54
C VAL A 410 20.14 -10.96 10.88
#